data_465fa635f1c2828e5bc07a9c06f95b68
#
_entry.id   465fa635f1c2828e5bc07a9c06f95b68
#
_cell.length_a   1.000
_cell.length_b   1.000
_cell.length_c   1.000
_cell.angle_alpha   90.00
_cell.angle_beta   90.00
_cell.angle_gamma   90.00
#
_symmetry.space_group_name_H-M   'P 1'
#
loop_
_entity.id
_entity.type
_entity.pdbx_description
1 polymer ?
#
loop_
_entity_poly.entity_id
_entity_poly.type
_entity_poly.pdbx_seq_one_letter_code
_entity_poly.pdbx_strand_id
1 'polypeptide(L)'
;TCIMKRVFAMLLCAMMVAGMMAGCTQNQQTSADQTTQQTTTEETKEEEKTEETSAESSEIKAPEKDVEMQYISVEDATKVLDSDDYTFLDVRKAEDYNTSHVPGAVGADMDAAKNGDFDAGVVTMQQATKDVDNNLVVICYTGKSYAQATTNVLSALGYDMSKVYTLEGGFEAWTEAYPDNVENN
;
A
#
# COMPACT_ATOMS: atom_id res chain seq x y z
N THR A 1 7.72 33.08 10.39
CA THR A 1 7.59 33.84 9.13
C THR A 1 8.42 33.15 8.06
N CYS A 2 7.86 32.23 7.29
CA CYS A 2 8.24 32.06 5.89
C CYS A 2 7.22 31.13 5.21
N ILE A 3 6.27 31.77 4.54
CA ILE A 3 5.31 31.11 3.66
C ILE A 3 6.05 30.85 2.35
N MET A 4 6.29 29.58 2.01
CA MET A 4 6.76 29.24 0.68
C MET A 4 5.67 28.51 -0.09
N LYS A 5 4.92 29.33 -0.82
CA LYS A 5 3.90 28.91 -1.78
C LYS A 5 4.55 28.06 -2.88
N ARG A 6 4.16 26.82 -3.00
CA ARG A 6 4.45 26.01 -4.17
C ARG A 6 3.45 26.33 -5.26
N VAL A 7 3.85 27.22 -6.17
CA VAL A 7 3.17 27.45 -7.44
C VAL A 7 3.76 26.44 -8.43
N PHE A 8 3.01 25.39 -8.75
CA PHE A 8 3.35 24.56 -9.89
C PHE A 8 2.59 25.03 -11.11
N ALA A 9 3.35 25.58 -12.06
CA ALA A 9 2.84 26.09 -13.31
C ALA A 9 2.41 24.93 -14.22
N MET A 10 1.17 25.05 -14.74
CA MET A 10 0.68 24.27 -15.88
C MET A 10 1.50 24.59 -17.13
N LEU A 11 2.01 23.58 -17.78
CA LEU A 11 2.47 23.67 -19.16
C LEU A 11 1.57 22.78 -20.03
N LEU A 12 0.65 23.42 -20.73
CA LEU A 12 -0.09 22.88 -21.85
C LEU A 12 0.89 22.56 -22.98
N CYS A 13 0.87 21.36 -23.51
CA CYS A 13 1.39 21.08 -24.84
C CYS A 13 0.36 20.27 -25.62
N ALA A 14 -0.39 21.00 -26.45
CA ALA A 14 -1.26 20.44 -27.46
C ALA A 14 -0.41 20.10 -28.70
N MET A 15 -0.47 18.85 -29.18
CA MET A 15 -0.13 18.52 -30.54
C MET A 15 -1.15 17.56 -31.13
N MET A 16 -1.97 18.10 -31.99
CA MET A 16 -2.77 17.37 -32.98
C MET A 16 -1.86 16.80 -34.04
N VAL A 17 -2.03 15.56 -34.41
CA VAL A 17 -1.75 15.09 -35.78
C VAL A 17 -2.90 14.15 -36.19
N ALA A 18 -3.63 14.64 -37.17
CA ALA A 18 -4.61 13.86 -37.93
C ALA A 18 -3.90 12.97 -38.96
N GLY A 19 -4.38 11.76 -39.15
CA GLY A 19 -3.94 10.87 -40.20
C GLY A 19 -5.02 9.83 -40.48
N MET A 20 -5.92 10.14 -41.43
CA MET A 20 -6.82 9.18 -42.09
C MET A 20 -6.01 8.20 -42.94
N MET A 21 -6.37 6.94 -42.98
CA MET A 21 -6.53 6.16 -44.24
C MET A 21 -7.41 4.92 -43.99
N ALA A 22 -8.42 4.86 -44.78
CA ALA A 22 -9.39 3.76 -44.94
C ALA A 22 -8.76 2.55 -45.65
N GLY A 23 -9.31 1.36 -45.42
CA GLY A 23 -9.02 0.15 -46.20
C GLY A 23 -9.85 -1.02 -45.72
N CYS A 24 -11.05 -1.16 -46.31
CA CYS A 24 -11.85 -2.38 -46.25
C CYS A 24 -11.14 -3.52 -47.00
N THR A 25 -11.25 -4.77 -46.55
CA THR A 25 -11.91 -5.84 -47.35
C THR A 25 -12.05 -7.12 -46.52
N GLN A 26 -13.22 -7.66 -46.65
CA GLN A 26 -13.80 -8.91 -46.18
C GLN A 26 -13.16 -10.12 -46.90
N ASN A 27 -12.98 -11.28 -46.29
CA ASN A 27 -13.65 -12.55 -46.67
C ASN A 27 -13.12 -13.77 -45.90
N GLN A 28 -14.02 -14.44 -45.24
CA GLN A 28 -14.42 -15.85 -45.18
C GLN A 28 -13.38 -17.00 -45.33
N GLN A 29 -13.34 -17.82 -44.28
CA GLN A 29 -13.74 -19.25 -44.20
C GLN A 29 -12.79 -20.33 -44.79
N THR A 30 -12.54 -21.29 -43.98
CA THR A 30 -12.63 -22.76 -43.99
C THR A 30 -11.34 -23.52 -43.69
N SER A 31 -11.49 -24.32 -42.63
CA SER A 31 -11.15 -25.74 -42.43
C SER A 31 -9.77 -26.32 -42.75
N ALA A 32 -9.32 -26.99 -41.73
CA ALA A 32 -8.81 -28.37 -41.66
C ALA A 32 -7.35 -28.66 -42.05
N ASP A 33 -6.75 -29.28 -41.04
CA ASP A 33 -6.05 -30.55 -41.07
C ASP A 33 -4.50 -30.54 -41.09
N GLN A 34 -4.05 -31.10 -40.03
CA GLN A 34 -2.97 -32.07 -39.77
C GLN A 34 -1.55 -31.85 -40.32
N THR A 35 -0.67 -32.12 -39.42
CA THR A 35 0.44 -33.06 -39.45
C THR A 35 1.83 -32.44 -39.22
N THR A 36 2.30 -32.71 -38.00
CA THR A 36 3.65 -33.18 -37.59
C THR A 36 4.85 -32.84 -38.52
N GLN A 37 5.85 -32.17 -37.97
CA GLN A 37 7.18 -32.76 -37.81
C GLN A 37 8.14 -31.90 -37.01
N GLN A 38 8.73 -32.58 -36.10
CA GLN A 38 9.90 -32.33 -35.26
C GLN A 38 11.14 -31.98 -36.09
N THR A 39 11.94 -31.03 -35.66
CA THR A 39 13.39 -31.13 -35.76
C THR A 39 14.07 -30.22 -34.73
N THR A 40 14.86 -30.83 -33.93
CA THR A 40 15.84 -30.47 -32.92
C THR A 40 16.97 -29.60 -33.46
N THR A 41 17.59 -28.85 -32.53
CA THR A 41 19.01 -28.43 -32.43
C THR A 41 19.14 -26.92 -32.38
N GLU A 42 19.81 -26.23 -31.54
CA GLU A 42 20.89 -26.47 -30.56
C GLU A 42 21.05 -25.24 -29.67
N GLU A 43 21.54 -25.48 -28.49
CA GLU A 43 22.05 -24.61 -27.45
C GLU A 43 22.77 -23.33 -27.91
N THR A 44 22.51 -22.23 -27.21
CA THR A 44 23.59 -21.32 -26.81
C THR A 44 23.28 -20.82 -25.41
N LYS A 45 24.08 -21.32 -24.49
CA LYS A 45 24.18 -21.00 -23.08
C LYS A 45 24.91 -19.65 -22.97
N GLU A 46 24.24 -18.62 -22.55
CA GLU A 46 24.87 -17.42 -22.05
C GLU A 46 24.58 -17.32 -20.56
N GLU A 47 25.59 -17.61 -19.77
CA GLU A 47 25.62 -17.46 -18.33
C GLU A 47 25.72 -15.97 -18.01
N GLU A 48 24.62 -15.33 -17.63
CA GLU A 48 24.68 -14.05 -16.94
C GLU A 48 24.79 -14.30 -15.45
N LYS A 49 26.02 -14.13 -14.97
CA LYS A 49 26.42 -14.20 -13.57
C LYS A 49 25.77 -13.06 -12.81
N THR A 50 24.62 -13.32 -12.19
CA THR A 50 24.06 -12.42 -11.20
C THR A 50 24.88 -12.57 -9.92
N GLU A 51 25.61 -11.53 -9.55
CA GLU A 51 26.25 -11.43 -8.24
C GLU A 51 25.17 -11.47 -7.15
N GLU A 52 25.10 -12.59 -6.45
CA GLU A 52 24.43 -12.67 -5.17
C GLU A 52 25.14 -11.74 -4.18
N THR A 53 24.56 -10.55 -3.99
CA THR A 53 24.83 -9.79 -2.78
C THR A 53 24.10 -10.53 -1.65
N SER A 54 24.85 -11.35 -0.94
CA SER A 54 24.43 -11.95 0.33
C SER A 54 24.19 -10.83 1.34
N ALA A 55 22.99 -10.25 1.30
CA ALA A 55 22.43 -9.59 2.45
C ALA A 55 21.92 -10.71 3.37
N GLU A 56 22.49 -10.82 4.54
CA GLU A 56 22.05 -11.67 5.64
C GLU A 56 20.60 -11.29 5.96
N SER A 57 19.65 -11.99 5.34
CA SER A 57 18.24 -11.86 5.63
C SER A 57 18.00 -12.46 7.02
N SER A 58 18.05 -11.62 8.03
CA SER A 58 17.49 -11.98 9.33
C SER A 58 16.01 -12.20 9.10
N GLU A 59 15.57 -13.45 9.19
CA GLU A 59 14.18 -13.86 9.03
C GLU A 59 13.33 -13.09 10.05
N ILE A 60 12.45 -12.19 9.57
CA ILE A 60 11.54 -11.42 10.41
C ILE A 60 10.44 -12.36 10.87
N LYS A 61 10.34 -12.61 12.17
CA LYS A 61 9.40 -13.56 12.75
C LYS A 61 8.26 -12.85 13.48
N ALA A 62 7.08 -13.42 13.36
CA ALA A 62 5.94 -12.99 14.17
C ALA A 62 6.26 -13.12 15.66
N PRO A 63 5.83 -12.15 16.49
CA PRO A 63 6.01 -12.23 17.93
C PRO A 63 5.21 -13.41 18.50
N GLU A 64 5.75 -14.06 19.53
CA GLU A 64 5.09 -15.20 20.19
C GLU A 64 3.77 -14.84 20.88
N LYS A 65 3.61 -13.58 21.23
CA LYS A 65 2.40 -13.01 21.85
C LYS A 65 2.11 -11.68 21.20
N ASP A 66 0.83 -11.31 21.21
CA ASP A 66 0.40 -10.00 20.76
C ASP A 66 1.14 -8.89 21.50
N VAL A 67 1.66 -7.94 20.74
CA VAL A 67 2.28 -6.73 21.24
C VAL A 67 1.19 -5.81 21.77
N GLU A 68 1.44 -5.18 22.92
CA GLU A 68 0.49 -4.25 23.53
C GLU A 68 0.27 -3.03 22.62
N MET A 69 -0.99 -2.71 22.33
CA MET A 69 -1.38 -1.54 21.56
C MET A 69 -1.52 -0.32 22.44
N GLN A 70 -0.99 0.82 22.01
CA GLN A 70 -1.30 2.12 22.57
C GLN A 70 -2.46 2.73 21.76
N TYR A 71 -3.29 3.51 22.45
CA TYR A 71 -4.45 4.13 21.81
C TYR A 71 -4.34 5.65 21.79
N ILE A 72 -4.87 6.26 20.76
CA ILE A 72 -5.12 7.69 20.67
C ILE A 72 -6.63 7.89 20.45
N SER A 73 -7.23 8.80 21.21
CA SER A 73 -8.65 9.13 21.02
C SER A 73 -8.88 9.81 19.67
N VAL A 74 -10.11 9.71 19.15
CA VAL A 74 -10.49 10.40 17.90
C VAL A 74 -10.29 11.92 18.04
N GLU A 75 -10.60 12.49 19.21
CA GLU A 75 -10.40 13.92 19.46
C GLU A 75 -8.91 14.33 19.44
N ASP A 76 -8.02 13.55 20.06
CA ASP A 76 -6.60 13.85 20.06
C ASP A 76 -5.96 13.60 18.67
N ALA A 77 -6.40 12.57 17.97
CA ALA A 77 -5.99 12.31 16.58
C ALA A 77 -6.34 13.48 15.66
N THR A 78 -7.51 14.09 15.82
CA THR A 78 -7.90 15.28 15.03
C THR A 78 -6.96 16.46 15.26
N LYS A 79 -6.44 16.63 16.47
CA LYS A 79 -5.50 17.74 16.81
C LYS A 79 -4.15 17.60 16.11
N VAL A 80 -3.77 16.38 15.75
CA VAL A 80 -2.48 16.06 15.11
C VAL A 80 -2.59 15.68 13.64
N LEU A 81 -3.79 15.76 13.06
CA LEU A 81 -4.05 15.35 11.67
C LEU A 81 -3.18 16.08 10.65
N ASP A 82 -2.97 17.39 10.83
CA ASP A 82 -2.17 18.23 9.94
C ASP A 82 -0.71 18.39 10.41
N SER A 83 -0.27 17.58 11.37
CA SER A 83 1.09 17.68 11.93
C SER A 83 2.07 16.81 11.14
N ASP A 84 3.20 17.37 10.74
CA ASP A 84 4.32 16.63 10.11
C ASP A 84 4.96 15.60 11.07
N ASP A 85 4.64 15.64 12.38
CA ASP A 85 5.14 14.71 13.38
C ASP A 85 4.35 13.39 13.43
N TYR A 86 3.26 13.28 12.64
CA TYR A 86 2.38 12.11 12.61
C TYR A 86 2.09 11.67 11.18
N THR A 87 2.06 10.36 11.00
CA THR A 87 1.57 9.71 9.78
C THR A 87 0.36 8.84 10.13
N PHE A 88 -0.75 9.08 9.45
CA PHE A 88 -1.96 8.27 9.56
C PHE A 88 -1.89 7.11 8.58
N LEU A 89 -2.06 5.89 9.08
CA LEU A 89 -1.91 4.66 8.31
C LEU A 89 -3.23 3.88 8.37
N ASP A 90 -3.97 3.86 7.26
CA ASP A 90 -5.22 3.11 7.17
C ASP A 90 -4.94 1.69 6.69
N VAL A 91 -5.15 0.74 7.60
CA VAL A 91 -4.83 -0.69 7.39
C VAL A 91 -6.04 -1.54 7.07
N ARG A 92 -7.16 -0.92 6.74
CA ARG A 92 -8.35 -1.60 6.22
C ARG A 92 -8.08 -2.16 4.82
N LYS A 93 -9.04 -2.92 4.29
CA LYS A 93 -8.98 -3.37 2.90
C LYS A 93 -8.86 -2.20 1.94
N ALA A 94 -8.09 -2.40 0.88
CA ALA A 94 -7.86 -1.37 -0.13
C ALA A 94 -9.17 -0.82 -0.75
N GLU A 95 -10.19 -1.67 -0.93
CA GLU A 95 -11.49 -1.25 -1.45
C GLU A 95 -12.22 -0.29 -0.52
N ASP A 96 -12.14 -0.49 0.81
CA ASP A 96 -12.77 0.35 1.81
C ASP A 96 -12.02 1.68 1.98
N TYR A 97 -10.67 1.62 1.98
CA TYR A 97 -9.83 2.81 1.96
C TYR A 97 -10.13 3.68 0.73
N ASN A 98 -10.21 3.07 -0.46
CA ASN A 98 -10.51 3.79 -1.72
C ASN A 98 -11.93 4.38 -1.74
N THR A 99 -12.85 3.81 -0.98
CA THR A 99 -14.21 4.37 -0.86
C THR A 99 -14.21 5.63 0.00
N SER A 100 -13.61 5.56 1.18
CA SER A 100 -13.42 6.72 2.05
C SER A 100 -12.39 6.42 3.13
N HIS A 101 -11.60 7.42 3.51
CA HIS A 101 -10.57 7.32 4.54
C HIS A 101 -10.40 8.64 5.30
N VAL A 102 -9.63 8.61 6.38
CA VAL A 102 -9.24 9.81 7.13
C VAL A 102 -8.35 10.68 6.24
N PRO A 103 -8.58 12.01 6.17
CA PRO A 103 -7.81 12.89 5.29
C PRO A 103 -6.31 12.74 5.45
N GLY A 104 -5.62 12.59 4.32
CA GLY A 104 -4.16 12.44 4.28
C GLY A 104 -3.63 11.09 4.78
N ALA A 105 -4.49 10.14 5.13
CA ALA A 105 -4.04 8.81 5.54
C ALA A 105 -3.43 8.02 4.37
N VAL A 106 -2.39 7.26 4.65
CA VAL A 106 -1.75 6.34 3.71
C VAL A 106 -2.43 4.97 3.81
N GLY A 107 -2.92 4.45 2.69
CA GLY A 107 -3.52 3.12 2.64
C GLY A 107 -2.47 2.01 2.65
N ALA A 108 -2.68 1.00 3.51
CA ALA A 108 -1.82 -0.16 3.64
C ALA A 108 -2.64 -1.39 4.01
N ASP A 109 -3.16 -2.08 3.03
CA ASP A 109 -4.06 -3.23 3.22
C ASP A 109 -3.40 -4.38 4.01
N MET A 110 -3.91 -4.63 5.20
CA MET A 110 -3.44 -5.68 6.11
C MET A 110 -4.39 -6.87 6.21
N ASP A 111 -5.29 -7.06 5.25
CA ASP A 111 -6.27 -8.16 5.29
C ASP A 111 -5.57 -9.54 5.30
N ALA A 112 -4.56 -9.73 4.47
CA ALA A 112 -3.79 -10.97 4.44
C ALA A 112 -3.13 -11.26 5.80
N ALA A 113 -2.46 -10.27 6.39
CA ALA A 113 -1.79 -10.41 7.67
C ALA A 113 -2.77 -10.67 8.82
N LYS A 114 -3.90 -9.96 8.84
CA LYS A 114 -4.97 -10.17 9.82
C LYS A 114 -5.54 -11.60 9.72
N ASN A 115 -5.52 -12.20 8.53
CA ASN A 115 -5.96 -13.57 8.29
C ASN A 115 -4.85 -14.63 8.41
N GLY A 116 -3.67 -14.24 8.89
CA GLY A 116 -2.57 -15.14 9.26
C GLY A 116 -1.37 -15.17 8.33
N ASP A 117 -1.39 -14.40 7.24
CA ASP A 117 -0.23 -14.24 6.35
C ASP A 117 0.67 -13.10 6.86
N PHE A 118 1.51 -13.45 7.84
CA PHE A 118 2.42 -12.50 8.48
C PHE A 118 3.43 -11.92 7.48
N ASP A 119 3.94 -12.72 6.57
CA ASP A 119 4.95 -12.30 5.58
C ASP A 119 4.39 -11.26 4.61
N ALA A 120 3.15 -11.42 4.17
CA ALA A 120 2.45 -10.40 3.39
C ALA A 120 2.33 -9.07 4.16
N GLY A 121 2.03 -9.15 5.46
CA GLY A 121 2.01 -7.98 6.34
C GLY A 121 3.36 -7.29 6.45
N VAL A 122 4.45 -8.06 6.57
CA VAL A 122 5.82 -7.53 6.59
C VAL A 122 6.12 -6.73 5.33
N VAL A 123 5.82 -7.29 4.15
CA VAL A 123 6.03 -6.60 2.87
C VAL A 123 5.21 -5.31 2.80
N THR A 124 3.93 -5.36 3.18
CA THR A 124 3.04 -4.19 3.18
C THR A 124 3.58 -3.09 4.09
N MET A 125 3.96 -3.42 5.33
CA MET A 125 4.45 -2.43 6.28
C MET A 125 5.81 -1.87 5.89
N GLN A 126 6.75 -2.69 5.42
CA GLN A 126 8.03 -2.21 4.91
C GLN A 126 7.85 -1.17 3.80
N GLN A 127 6.90 -1.39 2.90
CA GLN A 127 6.61 -0.47 1.83
C GLN A 127 5.93 0.82 2.32
N ALA A 128 4.93 0.68 3.20
CA ALA A 128 4.14 1.80 3.70
C ALA A 128 4.96 2.72 4.62
N THR A 129 5.95 2.18 5.33
CA THR A 129 6.73 2.91 6.33
C THR A 129 8.19 3.18 5.94
N LYS A 130 8.59 2.87 4.71
CA LYS A 130 10.00 3.00 4.25
C LYS A 130 10.62 4.39 4.44
N ASP A 131 9.81 5.44 4.37
CA ASP A 131 10.22 6.84 4.47
C ASP A 131 9.59 7.52 5.70
N VAL A 132 9.09 6.73 6.66
CA VAL A 132 8.37 7.20 7.85
C VAL A 132 9.21 6.94 9.10
N ASP A 133 9.53 8.00 9.83
CA ASP A 133 10.29 7.97 11.08
C ASP A 133 9.60 8.71 12.25
N ASN A 134 8.41 9.26 11.97
CA ASN A 134 7.57 9.99 12.91
C ASN A 134 6.58 9.06 13.66
N ASN A 135 5.62 9.65 14.40
CA ASN A 135 4.58 8.89 15.07
C ASN A 135 3.59 8.31 14.05
N LEU A 136 3.14 7.07 14.28
CA LEU A 136 2.11 6.41 13.47
C LEU A 136 0.78 6.41 14.20
N VAL A 137 -0.30 6.76 13.50
CA VAL A 137 -1.68 6.52 13.93
C VAL A 137 -2.29 5.46 13.02
N VAL A 138 -2.40 4.24 13.54
CA VAL A 138 -2.95 3.08 12.83
C VAL A 138 -4.47 3.13 12.89
N ILE A 139 -5.12 3.15 11.73
CA ILE A 139 -6.56 3.17 11.57
C ILE A 139 -7.01 1.84 10.99
N CYS A 140 -7.89 1.14 11.67
CA CYS A 140 -8.62 0.03 11.08
C CYS A 140 -10.13 0.24 11.26
N TYR A 141 -10.94 -0.78 11.08
CA TYR A 141 -12.41 -0.66 11.23
C TYR A 141 -12.84 -0.20 12.63
N THR A 142 -12.34 -0.89 13.67
CA THR A 142 -12.78 -0.71 15.07
C THR A 142 -11.64 -0.58 16.08
N GLY A 143 -10.40 -0.39 15.62
CA GLY A 143 -9.21 -0.33 16.48
C GLY A 143 -8.84 -1.67 17.14
N LYS A 144 -9.10 -2.79 16.49
CA LYS A 144 -8.87 -4.15 17.04
C LYS A 144 -7.97 -5.01 16.14
N SER A 145 -8.53 -6.02 15.48
CA SER A 145 -7.77 -7.13 14.86
C SER A 145 -6.80 -6.72 13.76
N TYR A 146 -7.17 -5.82 12.85
CA TYR A 146 -6.24 -5.31 11.83
C TYR A 146 -5.12 -4.47 12.46
N ALA A 147 -5.48 -3.62 13.43
CA ALA A 147 -4.49 -2.82 14.15
C ALA A 147 -3.54 -3.72 14.96
N GLN A 148 -4.05 -4.80 15.56
CA GLN A 148 -3.21 -5.77 16.28
C GLN A 148 -2.22 -6.47 15.33
N ALA A 149 -2.69 -6.95 14.17
CA ALA A 149 -1.80 -7.56 13.17
C ALA A 149 -0.73 -6.56 12.71
N THR A 150 -1.11 -5.30 12.47
CA THR A 150 -0.18 -4.22 12.11
C THR A 150 0.84 -3.95 13.21
N THR A 151 0.40 -3.86 14.47
CA THR A 151 1.27 -3.63 15.64
C THR A 151 2.30 -4.75 15.79
N ASN A 152 1.87 -6.01 15.63
CA ASN A 152 2.76 -7.16 15.67
C ASN A 152 3.83 -7.13 14.56
N VAL A 153 3.44 -6.75 13.34
CA VAL A 153 4.37 -6.63 12.20
C VAL A 153 5.35 -5.47 12.42
N LEU A 154 4.88 -4.29 12.81
CA LEU A 154 5.74 -3.13 13.08
C LEU A 154 6.76 -3.42 14.19
N SER A 155 6.34 -4.11 15.24
CA SER A 155 7.24 -4.55 16.30
C SER A 155 8.33 -5.51 15.78
N ALA A 156 7.97 -6.47 14.97
CA ALA A 156 8.91 -7.42 14.37
C ALA A 156 9.88 -6.76 13.39
N LEU A 157 9.46 -5.67 12.74
CA LEU A 157 10.30 -4.81 11.89
C LEU A 157 11.23 -3.91 12.69
N GLY A 158 11.12 -3.89 14.04
CA GLY A 158 11.95 -3.07 14.91
C GLY A 158 11.50 -1.61 15.03
N TYR A 159 10.25 -1.32 14.70
CA TYR A 159 9.67 0.01 14.88
C TYR A 159 9.67 0.40 16.37
N ASP A 160 9.89 1.68 16.67
CA ASP A 160 9.75 2.19 18.04
C ASP A 160 8.25 2.19 18.44
N MET A 161 7.85 1.18 19.20
CA MET A 161 6.46 1.00 19.60
C MET A 161 5.91 2.13 20.48
N SER A 162 6.78 2.95 21.07
CA SER A 162 6.35 4.15 21.80
C SER A 162 5.79 5.24 20.88
N LYS A 163 6.03 5.12 19.57
CA LYS A 163 5.54 6.02 18.52
C LYS A 163 4.36 5.46 17.75
N VAL A 164 3.87 4.27 18.08
CA VAL A 164 2.78 3.61 17.37
C VAL A 164 1.49 3.68 18.19
N TYR A 165 0.49 4.32 17.64
CA TYR A 165 -0.82 4.50 18.26
C TYR A 165 -1.89 3.85 17.40
N THR A 166 -2.88 3.25 18.02
CA THR A 166 -4.10 2.77 17.36
C THR A 166 -5.22 3.78 17.59
N LEU A 167 -5.91 4.19 16.55
CA LEU A 167 -7.08 5.04 16.66
C LEU A 167 -8.18 4.29 17.44
N GLU A 168 -8.57 4.81 18.60
CA GLU A 168 -9.59 4.22 19.46
C GLU A 168 -10.94 4.16 18.73
N GLY A 169 -11.52 2.96 18.64
CA GLY A 169 -12.74 2.73 17.87
C GLY A 169 -12.58 2.74 16.36
N GLY A 170 -11.37 3.01 15.85
CA GLY A 170 -11.05 2.95 14.43
C GLY A 170 -11.81 3.93 13.56
N PHE A 171 -11.95 3.58 12.27
CA PHE A 171 -12.65 4.41 11.29
C PHE A 171 -14.16 4.57 11.60
N GLU A 172 -14.77 3.58 12.27
CA GLU A 172 -16.17 3.71 12.73
C GLU A 172 -16.32 4.90 13.70
N ALA A 173 -15.46 4.99 14.72
CA ALA A 173 -15.51 6.10 15.68
C ALA A 173 -15.15 7.44 15.02
N TRP A 174 -14.24 7.45 14.04
CA TRP A 174 -13.92 8.65 13.30
C TRP A 174 -15.14 9.19 12.53
N THR A 175 -15.81 8.34 11.77
CA THR A 175 -16.98 8.74 10.97
C THR A 175 -18.21 9.07 11.82
N GLU A 176 -18.33 8.47 13.01
CA GLU A 176 -19.37 8.85 13.97
C GLU A 176 -19.14 10.26 14.53
N ALA A 177 -17.91 10.58 14.88
CA ALA A 177 -17.54 11.87 15.44
C ALA A 177 -17.41 12.98 14.37
N TYR A 178 -16.90 12.65 13.20
CA TYR A 178 -16.56 13.59 12.13
C TYR A 178 -17.00 13.07 10.75
N PRO A 179 -18.31 12.94 10.50
CA PRO A 179 -18.84 12.32 9.27
C PRO A 179 -18.45 13.06 7.99
N ASP A 180 -18.20 14.37 8.08
CA ASP A 180 -17.83 15.23 6.96
C ASP A 180 -16.30 15.36 6.79
N ASN A 181 -15.51 14.77 7.70
CA ASN A 181 -14.05 14.86 7.66
C ASN A 181 -13.45 13.54 7.15
N VAL A 182 -13.76 13.21 5.92
CA VAL A 182 -13.25 12.06 5.19
C VAL A 182 -12.87 12.44 3.76
N GLU A 183 -11.88 11.77 3.21
CA GLU A 183 -11.53 11.84 1.79
C GLU A 183 -12.11 10.62 1.06
N ASN A 184 -12.48 10.83 -0.20
CA ASN A 184 -12.93 9.79 -1.12
C ASN A 184 -12.03 9.83 -2.36
N ASN A 185 -11.62 8.66 -2.84
CA ASN A 185 -10.81 8.52 -4.06
C ASN A 185 -11.68 8.42 -5.32
#